data_ab3e415d2b1a3371bca2bf091aaeddc8
#
_entry.id   ab3e415d2b1a3371bca2bf091aaeddc8
#
_cell.length_a   1.000
_cell.length_b   1.000
_cell.length_c   1.000
_cell.angle_alpha   90.00
_cell.angle_beta   90.00
_cell.angle_gamma   90.00
#
_symmetry.space_group_name_H-M   'P 1'
#
loop_
_entity.id
_entity.type
_entity.pdbx_description
1 polymer ?
#
loop_
_entity_poly.entity_id
_entity_poly.type
_entity_poly.pdbx_seq_one_letter_code
_entity_poly.pdbx_strand_id
1 'polypeptide(L)'
;MSPGPALVAALLAAAPAPPPALEALAVQLRAQVLAAHPEPPVGVVAQAPSAALGETAATLLATRLSEAGLPSVVIGAGEDAVSRARAAGARSLVRLRVEVGMDVAAAGELRPVWRNFWAGRTPVETGPAAVLSATAAVDRATQLLAAGSSQGTGLVLDAAPLARFPARTAALATGDLDGDGHPEVAVLAGGEVWVLDGTGTLLARHALLDLPPAAAPAREPFGTLCISEGRLLVAWARAEAPVALRLQGAQLVRGPGAPGPSLGCGEAAEAATFVPGAARFQLTRGPEREPLWGGDARPGHRLLLLPDGTARWVQPGSEVRLLRDVGAAAALVPWRGEMRVAASSAAAAPAEDRLRLLGTGPEEPTVAVPGRILQVCAGAPGPGPALLLGVWTADGGSELRVVRGAP
;
A
#
# COMPACT_ATOMS: atom_id res chain seq x y z
N MET A 1 5.11 58.62 -22.66
CA MET A 1 4.94 58.01 -21.35
C MET A 1 5.13 56.51 -21.55
N SER A 2 6.34 56.01 -21.21
CA SER A 2 6.65 54.58 -21.29
C SER A 2 6.30 53.89 -19.99
N PRO A 3 5.67 52.70 -20.02
CA PRO A 3 5.48 51.92 -18.81
C PRO A 3 6.79 51.20 -18.45
N GLY A 4 7.25 51.35 -17.21
CA GLY A 4 8.42 50.72 -16.66
C GLY A 4 8.24 49.22 -16.46
N PRO A 5 9.34 48.44 -16.39
CA PRO A 5 9.30 47.01 -16.25
C PRO A 5 8.90 46.62 -14.82
N ALA A 6 7.82 45.82 -14.73
CA ALA A 6 7.40 45.18 -13.51
C ALA A 6 8.45 44.12 -13.09
N LEU A 7 9.00 44.28 -11.91
CA LEU A 7 9.92 43.34 -11.26
C LEU A 7 9.11 42.10 -10.85
N VAL A 8 9.26 41.00 -11.58
CA VAL A 8 8.75 39.69 -11.16
C VAL A 8 9.75 39.14 -10.14
N ALA A 9 9.43 39.32 -8.86
CA ALA A 9 10.13 38.62 -7.78
C ALA A 9 9.74 37.14 -7.82
N ALA A 10 10.61 36.31 -8.38
CA ALA A 10 10.50 34.87 -8.26
C ALA A 10 10.71 34.47 -6.78
N LEU A 11 9.64 34.08 -6.11
CA LEU A 11 9.75 33.37 -4.83
C LEU A 11 10.45 32.02 -5.10
N LEU A 12 11.73 31.99 -4.84
CA LEU A 12 12.45 30.73 -4.65
C LEU A 12 11.85 30.07 -3.40
N ALA A 13 11.01 29.07 -3.59
CA ALA A 13 10.57 28.21 -2.51
C ALA A 13 11.82 27.60 -1.87
N ALA A 14 12.13 27.98 -0.64
CA ALA A 14 13.23 27.40 0.11
C ALA A 14 12.96 25.88 0.24
N ALA A 15 13.93 25.06 -0.17
CA ALA A 15 13.85 23.61 0.02
C ALA A 15 13.60 23.33 1.51
N PRO A 16 12.71 22.38 1.84
CA PRO A 16 12.44 22.03 3.24
C PRO A 16 13.75 21.64 3.95
N ALA A 17 13.92 22.10 5.19
CA ALA A 17 15.09 21.75 5.99
C ALA A 17 15.17 20.20 6.15
N PRO A 18 16.39 19.62 6.06
CA PRO A 18 16.56 18.18 6.22
C PRO A 18 16.13 17.71 7.62
N PRO A 19 15.64 16.45 7.76
CA PRO A 19 15.27 15.88 9.04
C PRO A 19 16.44 15.89 10.03
N PRO A 20 16.29 16.40 11.26
CA PRO A 20 17.38 16.52 12.23
C PRO A 20 18.11 15.21 12.54
N ALA A 21 17.39 14.09 12.60
CA ALA A 21 17.98 12.78 12.84
C ALA A 21 18.89 12.34 11.69
N LEU A 22 18.49 12.51 10.44
CA LEU A 22 19.32 12.18 9.28
C LEU A 22 20.52 13.10 9.16
N GLU A 23 20.37 14.37 9.53
CA GLU A 23 21.46 15.32 9.58
C GLU A 23 22.52 14.90 10.62
N ALA A 24 22.08 14.50 11.83
CA ALA A 24 22.97 14.01 12.86
C ALA A 24 23.72 12.72 12.42
N LEU A 25 23.05 11.79 11.74
CA LEU A 25 23.69 10.62 11.14
C LEU A 25 24.73 11.01 10.09
N ALA A 26 24.39 11.93 9.18
CA ALA A 26 25.30 12.37 8.12
C ALA A 26 26.58 13.02 8.68
N VAL A 27 26.46 13.81 9.76
CA VAL A 27 27.62 14.41 10.45
C VAL A 27 28.52 13.35 11.08
N GLN A 28 27.95 12.35 11.77
CA GLN A 28 28.71 11.26 12.40
C GLN A 28 29.42 10.39 11.34
N LEU A 29 28.69 10.00 10.27
CA LEU A 29 29.25 9.20 9.18
C LEU A 29 30.32 9.94 8.41
N ARG A 30 30.14 11.25 8.16
CA ARG A 30 31.15 12.09 7.53
C ARG A 30 32.51 12.02 8.26
N ALA A 31 32.48 12.14 9.59
CA ALA A 31 33.69 12.07 10.39
C ALA A 31 34.42 10.73 10.21
N GLN A 32 33.69 9.63 10.20
CA GLN A 32 34.24 8.27 10.00
C GLN A 32 34.78 8.07 8.59
N VAL A 33 34.07 8.54 7.56
CA VAL A 33 34.54 8.47 6.17
C VAL A 33 35.82 9.29 5.96
N LEU A 34 35.90 10.51 6.49
CA LEU A 34 37.11 11.35 6.38
C LEU A 34 38.29 10.72 7.11
N ALA A 35 38.07 10.11 8.28
CA ALA A 35 39.13 9.43 9.03
C ALA A 35 39.70 8.19 8.30
N ALA A 36 38.90 7.58 7.42
CA ALA A 36 39.33 6.43 6.59
C ALA A 36 40.10 6.84 5.31
N HIS A 37 40.28 8.15 5.05
CA HIS A 37 41.01 8.70 3.90
C HIS A 37 40.69 8.06 2.55
N PRO A 38 39.39 8.03 2.11
CA PRO A 38 39.05 7.43 0.83
C PRO A 38 39.61 8.15 -0.37
N GLU A 39 39.86 7.44 -1.45
CA GLU A 39 40.20 8.07 -2.73
C GLU A 39 38.97 8.76 -3.33
N PRO A 40 39.03 10.06 -3.63
CA PRO A 40 37.92 10.77 -4.29
C PRO A 40 37.85 10.47 -5.80
N PRO A 41 36.69 10.60 -6.45
CA PRO A 41 35.36 10.88 -5.88
C PRO A 41 34.77 9.68 -5.11
N VAL A 42 33.97 9.99 -4.09
CA VAL A 42 33.27 8.98 -3.27
C VAL A 42 31.84 8.79 -3.75
N GLY A 43 31.50 7.59 -4.17
CA GLY A 43 30.10 7.20 -4.40
C GLY A 43 29.40 6.93 -3.06
N VAL A 44 28.18 7.40 -2.90
CA VAL A 44 27.34 7.14 -1.72
C VAL A 44 26.05 6.47 -2.14
N VAL A 45 25.76 5.31 -1.56
CA VAL A 45 24.48 4.61 -1.74
C VAL A 45 23.94 4.22 -0.39
N ALA A 46 22.63 4.39 -0.17
CA ALA A 46 21.94 3.94 1.02
C ALA A 46 20.74 3.06 0.67
N GLN A 47 20.62 1.95 1.38
CA GLN A 47 19.45 1.11 1.42
C GLN A 47 18.66 1.42 2.69
N ALA A 48 17.35 1.58 2.58
CA ALA A 48 16.48 1.94 3.69
C ALA A 48 15.10 1.30 3.48
N PRO A 49 14.22 1.31 4.51
CA PRO A 49 12.84 0.83 4.39
C PRO A 49 12.04 1.49 3.25
N SER A 50 12.36 2.73 2.91
CA SER A 50 11.81 3.42 1.74
C SER A 50 12.89 3.98 0.83
N ALA A 51 12.59 4.10 -0.45
CA ALA A 51 13.50 4.71 -1.42
C ALA A 51 13.80 6.18 -1.06
N ALA A 52 12.78 6.94 -0.63
CA ALA A 52 12.91 8.34 -0.24
C ALA A 52 13.87 8.53 0.94
N LEU A 53 13.77 7.67 1.97
CA LEU A 53 14.69 7.71 3.12
C LEU A 53 16.12 7.39 2.69
N GLY A 54 16.31 6.37 1.86
CA GLY A 54 17.63 5.98 1.35
C GLY A 54 18.27 7.09 0.50
N GLU A 55 17.51 7.65 -0.42
CA GLU A 55 17.98 8.75 -1.28
C GLU A 55 18.32 10.01 -0.47
N THR A 56 17.45 10.37 0.50
CA THR A 56 17.71 11.51 1.39
C THR A 56 18.97 11.30 2.22
N ALA A 57 19.15 10.12 2.83
CA ALA A 57 20.34 9.81 3.62
C ALA A 57 21.62 9.83 2.77
N ALA A 58 21.58 9.25 1.57
CA ALA A 58 22.70 9.25 0.64
C ALA A 58 23.06 10.69 0.19
N THR A 59 22.05 11.50 -0.13
CA THR A 59 22.23 12.89 -0.57
C THR A 59 22.82 13.76 0.55
N LEU A 60 22.30 13.64 1.78
CA LEU A 60 22.82 14.38 2.93
C LEU A 60 24.28 14.03 3.20
N LEU A 61 24.62 12.74 3.22
CA LEU A 61 26.02 12.34 3.42
C LEU A 61 26.93 12.84 2.29
N ALA A 62 26.52 12.69 1.03
CA ALA A 62 27.29 13.17 -0.11
C ALA A 62 27.50 14.70 -0.07
N THR A 63 26.47 15.46 0.32
CA THR A 63 26.55 16.90 0.52
C THR A 63 27.57 17.25 1.62
N ARG A 64 27.49 16.60 2.78
CA ARG A 64 28.40 16.84 3.92
C ARG A 64 29.85 16.45 3.63
N LEU A 65 30.05 15.39 2.81
CA LEU A 65 31.40 15.03 2.33
C LEU A 65 31.94 16.10 1.36
N SER A 66 31.13 16.58 0.43
CA SER A 66 31.49 17.62 -0.53
C SER A 66 31.80 18.95 0.16
N GLU A 67 31.03 19.35 1.17
CA GLU A 67 31.30 20.53 2.01
C GLU A 67 32.65 20.41 2.77
N ALA A 68 33.05 19.20 3.11
CA ALA A 68 34.36 18.94 3.73
C ALA A 68 35.51 18.83 2.73
N GLY A 69 35.30 19.17 1.46
CA GLY A 69 36.30 19.12 0.40
C GLY A 69 36.53 17.74 -0.21
N LEU A 70 35.68 16.76 0.09
CA LEU A 70 35.76 15.41 -0.49
C LEU A 70 34.69 15.25 -1.58
N PRO A 71 35.06 15.34 -2.88
CA PRO A 71 34.10 15.18 -3.97
C PRO A 71 33.31 13.91 -3.86
N SER A 72 31.98 14.00 -3.89
CA SER A 72 31.09 12.87 -3.72
C SER A 72 29.89 12.91 -4.67
N VAL A 73 29.37 11.73 -4.98
CA VAL A 73 28.24 11.54 -5.90
C VAL A 73 27.26 10.52 -5.32
N VAL A 74 25.96 10.80 -5.41
CA VAL A 74 24.92 9.85 -5.02
C VAL A 74 24.79 8.77 -6.09
N ILE A 75 24.80 7.51 -5.66
CA ILE A 75 24.59 6.34 -6.50
C ILE A 75 23.19 5.79 -6.19
N GLY A 76 22.36 5.62 -7.21
CA GLY A 76 21.02 5.07 -7.02
C GLY A 76 21.07 3.68 -6.34
N ALA A 77 20.08 3.35 -5.54
CA ALA A 77 19.95 2.04 -4.89
C ALA A 77 19.70 0.91 -5.91
N GLY A 78 20.19 -0.32 -5.62
CA GLY A 78 19.97 -1.52 -6.45
C GLY A 78 21.16 -2.47 -6.41
N GLU A 79 21.02 -3.66 -7.02
CA GLU A 79 21.94 -4.78 -6.88
C GLU A 79 23.38 -4.51 -7.39
N ASP A 80 23.54 -3.66 -8.40
CA ASP A 80 24.84 -3.38 -9.01
C ASP A 80 25.41 -1.97 -8.67
N ALA A 81 25.42 -1.64 -7.37
CA ALA A 81 25.95 -0.35 -6.90
C ALA A 81 27.43 -0.13 -7.26
N VAL A 82 28.24 -1.18 -7.30
CA VAL A 82 29.67 -1.08 -7.64
C VAL A 82 29.89 -0.69 -9.11
N SER A 83 29.18 -1.31 -10.04
CA SER A 83 29.27 -0.95 -11.47
C SER A 83 28.78 0.46 -11.74
N ARG A 84 27.70 0.88 -11.07
CA ARG A 84 27.20 2.26 -11.18
C ARG A 84 28.16 3.28 -10.59
N ALA A 85 28.75 3.00 -9.43
CA ALA A 85 29.80 3.84 -8.85
C ALA A 85 30.98 3.97 -9.80
N ARG A 86 31.39 2.87 -10.43
CA ARG A 86 32.46 2.86 -11.45
C ARG A 86 32.09 3.72 -12.67
N ALA A 87 30.87 3.56 -13.18
CA ALA A 87 30.36 4.35 -14.31
C ALA A 87 30.29 5.85 -13.98
N ALA A 88 29.90 6.19 -12.75
CA ALA A 88 29.88 7.56 -12.23
C ALA A 88 31.29 8.12 -11.92
N GLY A 89 32.36 7.35 -12.14
CA GLY A 89 33.72 7.79 -11.91
C GLY A 89 34.18 7.72 -10.45
N ALA A 90 33.41 7.15 -9.53
CA ALA A 90 33.83 7.02 -8.13
C ALA A 90 35.01 6.07 -7.96
N ARG A 91 35.93 6.44 -7.06
CA ARG A 91 37.09 5.62 -6.67
C ARG A 91 36.90 4.90 -5.35
N SER A 92 36.01 5.41 -4.52
CA SER A 92 35.56 4.77 -3.29
C SER A 92 34.02 4.71 -3.27
N LEU A 93 33.46 3.72 -2.60
CA LEU A 93 32.00 3.54 -2.45
C LEU A 93 31.65 3.37 -0.98
N VAL A 94 30.81 4.26 -0.47
CA VAL A 94 30.13 4.13 0.81
C VAL A 94 28.79 3.43 0.56
N ARG A 95 28.60 2.27 1.18
CA ARG A 95 27.31 1.54 1.19
C ARG A 95 26.73 1.59 2.59
N LEU A 96 25.55 2.14 2.72
CA LEU A 96 24.84 2.27 3.97
C LEU A 96 23.56 1.44 3.96
N ARG A 97 23.19 0.91 5.12
CA ARG A 97 21.87 0.42 5.45
C ARG A 97 21.33 1.27 6.59
N VAL A 98 20.18 1.90 6.34
CA VAL A 98 19.50 2.76 7.31
C VAL A 98 18.28 2.02 7.82
N GLU A 99 18.16 1.92 9.14
CA GLU A 99 17.05 1.29 9.84
C GLU A 99 16.39 2.31 10.77
N VAL A 100 15.06 2.25 10.89
CA VAL A 100 14.27 3.15 11.74
C VAL A 100 13.46 2.30 12.70
N GLY A 101 13.75 2.48 14.00
CA GLY A 101 13.06 1.85 15.12
C GLY A 101 12.77 2.88 16.20
N MET A 102 13.17 2.61 17.44
CA MET A 102 13.15 3.63 18.53
C MET A 102 14.18 4.73 18.24
N ASP A 103 15.27 4.37 17.58
CA ASP A 103 16.29 5.27 17.06
C ASP A 103 16.42 5.06 15.55
N VAL A 104 17.07 6.03 14.87
CA VAL A 104 17.53 5.86 13.50
C VAL A 104 18.97 5.38 13.56
N ALA A 105 19.23 4.23 12.95
CA ALA A 105 20.57 3.66 12.88
C ALA A 105 21.03 3.56 11.42
N ALA A 106 22.27 3.89 11.16
CA ALA A 106 22.92 3.65 9.89
C ALA A 106 24.15 2.77 10.11
N ALA A 107 24.24 1.67 9.40
CA ALA A 107 25.41 0.79 9.38
C ALA A 107 25.88 0.60 7.94
N GLY A 108 27.16 0.46 7.75
CA GLY A 108 27.67 0.31 6.40
C GLY A 108 29.17 0.10 6.30
N GLU A 109 29.66 0.24 5.10
CA GLU A 109 31.06 0.02 4.78
C GLU A 109 31.55 1.01 3.74
N LEU A 110 32.81 1.35 3.84
CA LEU A 110 33.56 2.05 2.81
C LEU A 110 34.44 1.03 2.08
N ARG A 111 34.32 0.97 0.75
CA ARG A 111 35.13 0.09 -0.10
C ARG A 111 35.79 0.85 -1.23
N PRO A 112 37.02 0.47 -1.65
CA PRO A 112 37.62 1.00 -2.87
C PRO A 112 36.85 0.46 -4.09
N VAL A 113 36.66 1.34 -5.09
CA VAL A 113 36.09 0.94 -6.40
C VAL A 113 37.26 0.73 -7.37
N TRP A 114 37.60 -0.52 -7.60
CA TRP A 114 38.81 -0.87 -8.35
C TRP A 114 38.73 -0.54 -9.84
N ARG A 115 39.81 -0.06 -10.38
CA ARG A 115 39.95 0.35 -11.79
C ARG A 115 41.11 -0.29 -12.53
N ASN A 116 41.93 -1.11 -11.89
CA ASN A 116 43.08 -1.71 -12.55
C ASN A 116 42.60 -2.78 -13.54
N PHE A 117 43.11 -2.70 -14.78
CA PHE A 117 42.86 -3.67 -15.84
C PHE A 117 43.16 -5.12 -15.43
N TRP A 118 44.10 -5.33 -14.53
CA TRP A 118 44.50 -6.65 -14.05
C TRP A 118 43.65 -7.18 -12.92
N ALA A 119 42.92 -6.36 -12.21
CA ALA A 119 42.07 -6.73 -11.08
C ALA A 119 40.83 -7.58 -11.50
N GLY A 120 40.41 -7.51 -12.76
CA GLY A 120 39.34 -8.37 -13.30
C GLY A 120 39.76 -9.83 -13.48
N ARG A 121 41.06 -10.16 -13.32
CA ARG A 121 41.60 -11.51 -13.53
C ARG A 121 41.94 -12.26 -12.24
N THR A 122 42.02 -11.57 -11.13
CA THR A 122 42.19 -12.16 -9.80
C THR A 122 41.13 -11.60 -8.87
N PRO A 123 40.17 -12.39 -8.40
CA PRO A 123 39.22 -11.95 -7.41
C PRO A 123 39.94 -11.81 -6.05
N VAL A 124 40.60 -10.70 -5.83
CA VAL A 124 41.03 -10.31 -4.49
C VAL A 124 39.83 -9.63 -3.86
N GLU A 125 39.10 -10.34 -3.02
CA GLU A 125 38.15 -9.75 -2.09
C GLU A 125 38.94 -8.86 -1.11
N THR A 126 39.15 -7.62 -1.48
CA THR A 126 39.60 -6.61 -0.53
C THR A 126 38.45 -6.39 0.44
N GLY A 127 38.66 -6.70 1.70
CA GLY A 127 37.72 -6.39 2.79
C GLY A 127 37.37 -4.90 2.82
N PRO A 128 36.37 -4.47 3.57
CA PRO A 128 36.01 -3.08 3.70
C PRO A 128 37.20 -2.28 4.23
N ALA A 129 37.47 -1.12 3.61
CA ALA A 129 38.50 -0.20 4.10
C ALA A 129 38.13 0.39 5.49
N ALA A 130 36.84 0.57 5.73
CA ALA A 130 36.30 0.94 7.04
C ALA A 130 34.86 0.45 7.19
N VAL A 131 34.48 0.10 8.43
CA VAL A 131 33.10 -0.12 8.85
C VAL A 131 32.56 1.19 9.41
N LEU A 132 31.35 1.54 9.01
CA LEU A 132 30.69 2.79 9.36
C LEU A 132 29.47 2.49 10.21
N SER A 133 29.26 3.27 11.27
CA SER A 133 28.03 3.16 12.07
C SER A 133 27.69 4.49 12.72
N ALA A 134 26.40 4.83 12.74
CA ALA A 134 25.89 6.02 13.39
C ALA A 134 24.47 5.77 13.92
N THR A 135 24.10 6.45 14.99
CA THR A 135 22.77 6.41 15.56
C THR A 135 22.31 7.81 15.95
N ALA A 136 21.02 8.09 15.81
CA ALA A 136 20.41 9.33 16.24
C ALA A 136 18.99 9.06 16.78
N ALA A 137 18.51 9.93 17.68
CA ALA A 137 17.13 9.86 18.13
C ALA A 137 16.18 10.08 16.94
N VAL A 138 15.19 9.23 16.80
CA VAL A 138 14.22 9.32 15.69
C VAL A 138 13.38 10.60 15.81
N ASP A 139 13.21 11.31 14.71
CA ASP A 139 12.27 12.42 14.60
C ASP A 139 11.08 12.05 13.72
N ARG A 140 10.00 12.86 13.81
CA ARG A 140 8.77 12.63 13.05
C ARG A 140 9.00 12.69 11.54
N ALA A 141 9.86 13.57 11.05
CA ALA A 141 10.13 13.71 9.62
C ALA A 141 10.84 12.46 9.08
N THR A 142 11.80 11.91 9.82
CA THR A 142 12.46 10.64 9.47
C THR A 142 11.51 9.46 9.51
N GLN A 143 10.59 9.41 10.49
CA GLN A 143 9.54 8.38 10.53
C GLN A 143 8.63 8.46 9.30
N LEU A 144 8.22 9.66 8.89
CA LEU A 144 7.43 9.86 7.67
C LEU A 144 8.18 9.43 6.41
N LEU A 145 9.46 9.76 6.30
CA LEU A 145 10.31 9.29 5.20
C LEU A 145 10.47 7.76 5.21
N ALA A 146 10.68 7.16 6.37
CA ALA A 146 10.78 5.70 6.51
C ALA A 146 9.46 5.00 6.14
N ALA A 147 8.34 5.61 6.48
CA ALA A 147 7.02 5.14 6.08
C ALA A 147 6.76 5.26 4.57
N GLY A 148 7.72 5.84 3.81
CA GLY A 148 7.56 6.06 2.37
C GLY A 148 6.67 7.25 2.01
N SER A 149 6.28 8.04 3.00
CA SER A 149 5.61 9.32 2.74
C SER A 149 6.65 10.34 2.26
N SER A 150 6.95 10.33 0.96
CA SER A 150 7.66 11.44 0.34
C SER A 150 6.80 12.69 0.49
N GLN A 151 7.34 13.76 1.09
CA GLN A 151 6.81 15.12 0.94
C GLN A 151 7.13 15.69 -0.47
N GLY A 152 7.07 14.85 -1.50
CA GLY A 152 6.82 15.34 -2.83
C GLY A 152 5.36 15.76 -2.91
N THR A 153 4.96 16.50 -3.91
CA THR A 153 3.57 16.78 -4.34
C THR A 153 2.72 15.49 -4.49
N GLY A 154 3.11 14.43 -3.83
CA GLY A 154 2.54 13.10 -3.79
C GLY A 154 1.24 13.08 -2.99
N LEU A 155 0.33 12.29 -3.45
CA LEU A 155 -0.96 12.02 -2.85
C LEU A 155 -0.81 11.59 -1.38
N VAL A 156 -1.19 12.44 -0.46
CA VAL A 156 -1.31 12.08 0.97
C VAL A 156 -2.65 11.38 1.14
N LEU A 157 -2.62 10.17 1.70
CA LEU A 157 -3.84 9.42 2.04
C LEU A 157 -4.15 9.64 3.51
N ASP A 158 -5.43 9.87 3.80
CA ASP A 158 -5.97 9.91 5.17
C ASP A 158 -7.01 8.80 5.36
N ALA A 159 -6.97 8.12 6.51
CA ALA A 159 -7.84 7.01 6.85
C ALA A 159 -8.68 7.34 8.09
N ALA A 160 -9.84 7.97 7.89
CA ALA A 160 -10.74 8.35 8.97
C ALA A 160 -11.70 7.22 9.37
N PRO A 161 -11.99 7.01 10.66
CA PRO A 161 -13.00 6.06 11.12
C PRO A 161 -14.40 6.52 10.71
N LEU A 162 -15.27 5.58 10.29
CA LEU A 162 -16.65 5.83 9.90
C LEU A 162 -17.65 5.12 10.82
N ALA A 163 -17.45 3.83 11.11
CA ALA A 163 -18.33 3.02 11.95
C ALA A 163 -17.57 1.87 12.62
N ARG A 164 -18.18 1.27 13.67
CA ARG A 164 -17.62 0.10 14.37
C ARG A 164 -18.61 -1.05 14.40
N PHE A 165 -18.09 -2.29 14.35
CA PHE A 165 -18.85 -3.51 14.38
C PHE A 165 -18.29 -4.45 15.45
N PRO A 166 -19.17 -5.20 16.16
CA PRO A 166 -18.75 -6.09 17.24
C PRO A 166 -18.01 -7.34 16.76
N ALA A 167 -17.98 -7.59 15.45
CA ALA A 167 -17.39 -8.78 14.86
C ALA A 167 -16.52 -8.44 13.65
N ARG A 168 -15.71 -9.41 13.21
CA ARG A 168 -14.86 -9.27 12.04
C ARG A 168 -15.67 -9.05 10.76
N THR A 169 -15.25 -8.08 9.97
CA THR A 169 -15.81 -7.82 8.64
C THR A 169 -15.42 -8.94 7.67
N ALA A 170 -16.41 -9.51 7.00
CA ALA A 170 -16.25 -10.57 6.00
C ALA A 170 -16.33 -10.06 4.56
N ALA A 171 -17.07 -8.98 4.30
CA ALA A 171 -17.19 -8.34 3.00
C ALA A 171 -17.67 -6.89 3.14
N LEU A 172 -17.37 -6.07 2.12
CA LEU A 172 -17.82 -4.69 1.96
C LEU A 172 -18.36 -4.47 0.55
N ALA A 173 -19.36 -3.62 0.43
CA ALA A 173 -19.83 -3.10 -0.86
C ALA A 173 -20.30 -1.65 -0.71
N THR A 174 -20.28 -0.89 -1.80
CA THR A 174 -20.89 0.43 -1.90
C THR A 174 -21.76 0.52 -3.15
N GLY A 175 -22.79 1.31 -3.10
CA GLY A 175 -23.67 1.58 -4.23
C GLY A 175 -24.98 2.19 -3.78
N ASP A 176 -25.73 2.76 -4.70
CA ASP A 176 -27.04 3.32 -4.47
C ASP A 176 -28.07 2.15 -4.31
N LEU A 177 -28.48 1.89 -3.09
CA LEU A 177 -29.36 0.77 -2.74
C LEU A 177 -30.82 1.18 -2.66
N ASP A 178 -31.13 2.44 -2.33
CA ASP A 178 -32.51 2.93 -2.21
C ASP A 178 -32.97 3.78 -3.41
N GLY A 179 -32.04 4.13 -4.33
CA GLY A 179 -32.34 4.84 -5.55
C GLY A 179 -32.36 6.35 -5.38
N ASP A 180 -31.82 6.90 -4.29
CA ASP A 180 -31.78 8.34 -4.01
C ASP A 180 -30.59 9.06 -4.68
N GLY A 181 -29.68 8.34 -5.33
CA GLY A 181 -28.48 8.83 -6.00
C GLY A 181 -27.27 8.99 -5.06
N HIS A 182 -27.41 8.68 -3.80
CA HIS A 182 -26.32 8.65 -2.82
C HIS A 182 -25.91 7.20 -2.52
N PRO A 183 -24.60 6.87 -2.52
CA PRO A 183 -24.19 5.51 -2.26
C PRO A 183 -24.27 5.16 -0.78
N GLU A 184 -24.92 4.03 -0.47
CA GLU A 184 -24.84 3.37 0.83
C GLU A 184 -23.60 2.49 0.94
N VAL A 185 -23.29 2.13 2.18
CA VAL A 185 -22.24 1.18 2.53
C VAL A 185 -22.86 -0.07 3.14
N ALA A 186 -22.66 -1.20 2.51
CA ALA A 186 -23.05 -2.50 3.05
C ALA A 186 -21.83 -3.21 3.66
N VAL A 187 -22.00 -3.77 4.86
CA VAL A 187 -20.99 -4.49 5.62
C VAL A 187 -21.54 -5.85 6.05
N LEU A 188 -20.82 -6.92 5.74
CA LEU A 188 -21.09 -8.25 6.29
C LEU A 188 -20.15 -8.47 7.48
N ALA A 189 -20.69 -8.55 8.68
CA ALA A 189 -19.91 -8.77 9.91
C ALA A 189 -20.68 -9.68 10.88
N GLY A 190 -20.04 -10.70 11.43
CA GLY A 190 -20.62 -11.58 12.44
C GLY A 190 -21.84 -12.39 11.99
N GLY A 191 -22.08 -12.55 10.67
CA GLY A 191 -23.28 -13.18 10.14
C GLY A 191 -24.50 -12.25 10.05
N GLU A 192 -24.25 -10.95 10.13
CA GLU A 192 -25.25 -9.90 9.90
C GLU A 192 -24.80 -8.99 8.77
N VAL A 193 -25.77 -8.53 7.99
CA VAL A 193 -25.59 -7.47 6.99
C VAL A 193 -26.03 -6.15 7.62
N TRP A 194 -25.17 -5.17 7.56
CA TRP A 194 -25.40 -3.80 8.03
C TRP A 194 -25.39 -2.88 6.82
N VAL A 195 -26.36 -1.99 6.73
CA VAL A 195 -26.39 -0.94 5.70
C VAL A 195 -26.33 0.40 6.39
N LEU A 196 -25.37 1.22 6.00
CA LEU A 196 -25.08 2.54 6.54
C LEU A 196 -25.25 3.58 5.46
N ASP A 197 -25.62 4.78 5.84
CA ASP A 197 -25.53 5.96 4.98
C ASP A 197 -24.09 6.46 4.80
N GLY A 198 -23.95 7.52 4.01
CA GLY A 198 -22.66 8.16 3.75
C GLY A 198 -21.95 8.76 4.96
N THR A 199 -22.63 8.94 6.07
CA THR A 199 -22.08 9.46 7.33
C THR A 199 -21.69 8.35 8.31
N GLY A 200 -22.02 7.10 8.00
CA GLY A 200 -21.82 5.95 8.88
C GLY A 200 -22.99 5.66 9.80
N THR A 201 -24.14 6.35 9.59
CA THR A 201 -25.36 6.11 10.36
C THR A 201 -26.03 4.83 9.88
N LEU A 202 -26.47 3.99 10.82
CA LEU A 202 -27.16 2.72 10.50
C LEU A 202 -28.55 3.02 9.90
N LEU A 203 -28.76 2.55 8.67
CA LEU A 203 -30.07 2.57 7.99
C LEU A 203 -30.88 1.29 8.26
N ALA A 204 -30.22 0.13 8.09
CA ALA A 204 -30.88 -1.16 8.26
C ALA A 204 -29.87 -2.25 8.61
N ARG A 205 -30.38 -3.36 9.21
CA ARG A 205 -29.59 -4.59 9.40
C ARG A 205 -30.44 -5.84 9.15
N HIS A 206 -29.78 -6.94 8.76
CA HIS A 206 -30.43 -8.23 8.52
C HIS A 206 -29.53 -9.37 8.99
N ALA A 207 -30.06 -10.24 9.85
CA ALA A 207 -29.34 -11.42 10.30
C ALA A 207 -29.42 -12.53 9.24
N LEU A 208 -28.31 -13.23 9.00
CA LEU A 208 -28.19 -14.37 8.09
C LEU A 208 -28.22 -15.71 8.84
N LEU A 209 -28.34 -15.68 10.17
CA LEU A 209 -28.23 -16.87 11.02
C LEU A 209 -29.40 -17.87 10.84
N ASP A 210 -30.49 -17.43 10.23
CA ASP A 210 -31.66 -18.27 9.88
C ASP A 210 -31.50 -18.99 8.52
N LEU A 211 -30.40 -18.73 7.78
CA LEU A 211 -30.08 -19.45 6.56
C LEU A 211 -29.60 -20.86 6.88
N PRO A 212 -29.95 -21.86 6.05
CA PRO A 212 -29.39 -23.19 6.15
C PRO A 212 -27.83 -23.10 6.12
N PRO A 213 -27.15 -23.79 7.05
CA PRO A 213 -25.69 -23.77 7.08
C PRO A 213 -25.10 -24.50 5.87
N ALA A 214 -23.98 -24.02 5.38
CA ALA A 214 -23.20 -24.73 4.38
C ALA A 214 -22.76 -26.12 4.90
N ALA A 215 -22.67 -27.11 4.03
CA ALA A 215 -22.22 -28.45 4.39
C ALA A 215 -20.78 -28.48 4.96
N ALA A 216 -19.92 -27.59 4.47
CA ALA A 216 -18.57 -27.39 4.98
C ALA A 216 -18.29 -25.88 5.15
N PRO A 217 -18.74 -25.27 6.26
CA PRO A 217 -18.61 -23.82 6.47
C PRO A 217 -17.14 -23.42 6.71
N ALA A 218 -16.76 -22.28 6.17
CA ALA A 218 -15.44 -21.69 6.48
C ALA A 218 -15.36 -21.32 7.97
N ARG A 219 -14.20 -21.57 8.58
CA ARG A 219 -13.94 -21.21 9.99
C ARG A 219 -13.84 -19.71 10.17
N GLU A 220 -13.18 -19.03 9.22
CA GLU A 220 -13.02 -17.57 9.24
C GLU A 220 -14.22 -16.86 8.62
N PRO A 221 -14.55 -15.62 9.04
CA PRO A 221 -15.56 -14.81 8.37
C PRO A 221 -15.13 -14.55 6.92
N PHE A 222 -15.96 -15.02 5.98
CA PHE A 222 -15.66 -14.93 4.57
C PHE A 222 -16.93 -14.84 3.73
N GLY A 223 -16.95 -13.93 2.77
CA GLY A 223 -18.15 -13.72 1.95
C GLY A 223 -17.93 -12.71 0.83
N THR A 224 -18.99 -12.47 0.07
CA THR A 224 -19.05 -11.38 -0.91
C THR A 224 -20.29 -10.54 -0.70
N LEU A 225 -20.18 -9.26 -0.95
CA LEU A 225 -21.28 -8.32 -1.08
C LEU A 225 -21.18 -7.60 -2.43
N CYS A 226 -22.32 -7.33 -3.03
CA CYS A 226 -22.43 -6.52 -4.24
C CYS A 226 -23.73 -5.75 -4.21
N ILE A 227 -23.69 -4.44 -4.45
CA ILE A 227 -24.88 -3.62 -4.68
C ILE A 227 -25.01 -3.41 -6.19
N SER A 228 -26.14 -3.87 -6.74
CA SER A 228 -26.45 -3.75 -8.16
C SER A 228 -27.96 -3.64 -8.35
N GLU A 229 -28.41 -2.68 -9.17
CA GLU A 229 -29.82 -2.47 -9.49
C GLU A 229 -30.75 -2.34 -8.27
N GLY A 230 -30.32 -1.58 -7.25
CA GLY A 230 -31.09 -1.40 -6.02
C GLY A 230 -31.24 -2.70 -5.19
N ARG A 231 -30.35 -3.67 -5.39
CA ARG A 231 -30.31 -4.94 -4.65
C ARG A 231 -28.95 -5.16 -4.03
N LEU A 232 -28.93 -5.63 -2.83
CA LEU A 232 -27.73 -6.10 -2.14
C LEU A 232 -27.66 -7.62 -2.26
N LEU A 233 -26.70 -8.10 -3.03
CA LEU A 233 -26.41 -9.51 -3.22
C LEU A 233 -25.40 -9.95 -2.16
N VAL A 234 -25.73 -10.98 -1.40
CA VAL A 234 -24.97 -11.47 -0.27
C VAL A 234 -24.67 -12.95 -0.46
N ALA A 235 -23.40 -13.32 -0.49
CA ALA A 235 -22.98 -14.71 -0.36
C ALA A 235 -22.06 -14.85 0.85
N TRP A 236 -22.40 -15.74 1.76
CA TRP A 236 -21.67 -15.98 3.00
C TRP A 236 -21.19 -17.43 3.05
N ALA A 237 -19.89 -17.64 3.26
CA ALA A 237 -19.29 -18.99 3.21
C ALA A 237 -19.76 -19.94 4.32
N ARG A 238 -20.62 -19.47 5.23
CA ARG A 238 -21.28 -20.30 6.26
C ARG A 238 -22.73 -20.64 5.94
N ALA A 239 -23.31 -20.01 4.92
CA ALA A 239 -24.66 -20.30 4.46
C ALA A 239 -24.64 -21.18 3.20
N GLU A 240 -25.62 -22.06 3.06
CA GLU A 240 -25.77 -22.96 1.90
C GLU A 240 -26.03 -22.18 0.61
N ALA A 241 -26.84 -21.13 0.69
CA ALA A 241 -27.26 -20.37 -0.47
C ALA A 241 -27.06 -18.86 -0.28
N PRO A 242 -26.76 -18.12 -1.36
CA PRO A 242 -26.74 -16.67 -1.36
C PRO A 242 -28.16 -16.09 -1.23
N VAL A 243 -28.24 -14.84 -0.79
CA VAL A 243 -29.50 -14.09 -0.69
C VAL A 243 -29.41 -12.75 -1.40
N ALA A 244 -30.52 -12.28 -1.95
CA ALA A 244 -30.70 -10.92 -2.42
C ALA A 244 -31.56 -10.16 -1.40
N LEU A 245 -31.13 -8.97 -1.02
CA LEU A 245 -31.84 -8.10 -0.09
C LEU A 245 -32.18 -6.79 -0.81
N ARG A 246 -33.27 -6.16 -0.41
CA ARG A 246 -33.65 -4.80 -0.83
C ARG A 246 -33.91 -3.95 0.40
N LEU A 247 -33.51 -2.71 0.33
CA LEU A 247 -33.83 -1.74 1.37
C LEU A 247 -35.26 -1.23 1.17
N GLN A 248 -36.11 -1.40 2.18
CA GLN A 248 -37.48 -0.90 2.21
C GLN A 248 -37.69 -0.15 3.53
N GLY A 249 -37.62 1.18 3.47
CA GLY A 249 -37.53 2.01 4.67
C GLY A 249 -36.30 1.63 5.51
N ALA A 250 -36.51 1.29 6.78
CA ALA A 250 -35.45 0.90 7.71
C ALA A 250 -35.22 -0.64 7.78
N GLN A 251 -35.67 -1.39 6.79
CA GLN A 251 -35.58 -2.87 6.80
C GLN A 251 -34.95 -3.41 5.52
N LEU A 252 -34.16 -4.48 5.68
CA LEU A 252 -33.67 -5.29 4.56
C LEU A 252 -34.59 -6.50 4.36
N VAL A 253 -35.28 -6.50 3.24
CA VAL A 253 -36.26 -7.55 2.88
C VAL A 253 -35.66 -8.50 1.84
N ARG A 254 -35.85 -9.80 2.01
CA ARG A 254 -35.40 -10.81 1.04
C ARG A 254 -36.16 -10.67 -0.28
N GLY A 255 -35.41 -10.61 -1.37
CA GLY A 255 -35.90 -10.67 -2.73
C GLY A 255 -35.71 -12.05 -3.36
N PRO A 256 -36.28 -12.26 -4.56
CA PRO A 256 -36.11 -13.50 -5.29
C PRO A 256 -34.69 -13.62 -5.86
N GLY A 257 -34.17 -14.85 -5.88
CA GLY A 257 -32.97 -15.29 -6.62
C GLY A 257 -31.72 -14.43 -6.39
N ALA A 258 -30.70 -14.99 -5.79
CA ALA A 258 -29.38 -14.36 -5.76
C ALA A 258 -28.41 -15.18 -6.60
N PRO A 259 -27.56 -14.54 -7.41
CA PRO A 259 -26.45 -15.23 -8.02
C PRO A 259 -25.49 -15.74 -6.93
N GLY A 260 -24.66 -16.73 -7.27
CA GLY A 260 -23.60 -17.23 -6.40
C GLY A 260 -22.57 -16.13 -6.07
N PRO A 261 -21.57 -16.48 -5.25
CA PRO A 261 -20.47 -15.56 -4.96
C PRO A 261 -19.76 -15.14 -6.26
N SER A 262 -19.25 -13.92 -6.27
CA SER A 262 -18.52 -13.36 -7.42
C SER A 262 -17.32 -12.55 -6.96
N LEU A 263 -16.34 -12.43 -7.83
CA LEU A 263 -15.30 -11.41 -7.74
C LEU A 263 -15.75 -10.18 -8.52
N GLY A 264 -15.71 -9.01 -7.87
CA GLY A 264 -16.27 -7.79 -8.42
C GLY A 264 -17.78 -7.72 -8.36
N CYS A 265 -18.35 -6.69 -8.97
CA CYS A 265 -19.76 -6.34 -8.92
C CYS A 265 -20.24 -5.83 -10.29
N GLY A 266 -21.54 -6.03 -10.60
CA GLY A 266 -22.14 -5.59 -11.86
C GLY A 266 -21.76 -6.47 -13.05
N GLU A 267 -21.72 -5.85 -14.25
CA GLU A 267 -21.50 -6.56 -15.52
C GLU A 267 -20.12 -7.23 -15.64
N ALA A 268 -19.10 -6.68 -14.95
CA ALA A 268 -17.75 -7.25 -14.95
C ALA A 268 -17.55 -8.37 -13.92
N ALA A 269 -18.57 -8.69 -13.11
CA ALA A 269 -18.44 -9.68 -12.04
C ALA A 269 -18.14 -11.08 -12.58
N GLU A 270 -17.12 -11.72 -12.03
CA GLU A 270 -16.74 -13.09 -12.36
C GLU A 270 -17.33 -14.07 -11.37
N ALA A 271 -18.13 -15.01 -11.86
CA ALA A 271 -18.76 -16.02 -11.02
C ALA A 271 -17.71 -16.93 -10.35
N ALA A 272 -17.88 -17.16 -9.07
CA ALA A 272 -16.99 -17.98 -8.26
C ALA A 272 -17.82 -18.94 -7.37
N THR A 273 -17.13 -19.85 -6.70
CA THR A 273 -17.66 -20.68 -5.62
C THR A 273 -16.77 -20.56 -4.41
N PHE A 274 -17.31 -20.76 -3.22
CA PHE A 274 -16.49 -20.94 -2.03
C PHE A 274 -15.83 -22.33 -2.04
N VAL A 275 -14.56 -22.38 -1.66
CA VAL A 275 -13.88 -23.66 -1.43
C VAL A 275 -14.40 -24.23 -0.11
N PRO A 276 -14.94 -25.45 -0.08
CA PRO A 276 -15.51 -26.03 1.12
C PRO A 276 -14.52 -26.03 2.31
N GLY A 277 -14.97 -25.55 3.46
CA GLY A 277 -14.18 -25.48 4.70
C GLY A 277 -13.04 -24.45 4.72
N ALA A 278 -12.85 -23.69 3.66
CA ALA A 278 -11.77 -22.70 3.53
C ALA A 278 -12.29 -21.28 3.26
N ALA A 279 -11.54 -20.27 3.71
CA ALA A 279 -11.79 -18.87 3.36
C ALA A 279 -11.13 -18.56 2.01
N ARG A 280 -11.63 -19.18 0.95
CA ARG A 280 -11.07 -19.06 -0.41
C ARG A 280 -12.18 -19.15 -1.46
N PHE A 281 -11.91 -18.51 -2.60
CA PHE A 281 -12.73 -18.61 -3.81
C PHE A 281 -12.09 -19.55 -4.83
N GLN A 282 -12.94 -20.10 -5.68
CA GLN A 282 -12.54 -20.75 -6.93
C GLN A 282 -13.41 -20.21 -8.06
N LEU A 283 -12.79 -19.74 -9.13
CA LEU A 283 -13.52 -19.28 -10.32
C LEU A 283 -14.26 -20.43 -10.98
N THR A 284 -15.50 -20.20 -11.39
CA THR A 284 -16.32 -21.21 -12.06
C THR A 284 -15.98 -21.36 -13.54
N ARG A 285 -15.37 -20.32 -14.13
CA ARG A 285 -15.00 -20.25 -15.55
C ARG A 285 -13.55 -19.77 -15.69
N GLY A 286 -12.92 -20.12 -16.82
CA GLY A 286 -11.55 -19.70 -17.16
C GLY A 286 -10.49 -20.78 -16.90
N PRO A 287 -9.24 -20.52 -17.31
CA PRO A 287 -8.13 -21.46 -17.15
C PRO A 287 -7.62 -21.55 -15.72
N GLU A 288 -7.87 -20.54 -14.90
CA GLU A 288 -7.36 -20.44 -13.52
C GLU A 288 -8.28 -21.24 -12.58
N ARG A 289 -7.77 -22.40 -12.16
CA ARG A 289 -8.45 -23.30 -11.22
C ARG A 289 -7.89 -23.24 -9.80
N GLU A 290 -6.89 -22.38 -9.59
CA GLU A 290 -6.25 -22.22 -8.28
C GLU A 290 -7.19 -21.55 -7.29
N PRO A 291 -7.22 -22.00 -6.02
CA PRO A 291 -7.94 -21.28 -4.97
C PRO A 291 -7.39 -19.87 -4.76
N LEU A 292 -8.26 -18.90 -4.68
CA LEU A 292 -7.95 -17.48 -4.49
C LEU A 292 -8.32 -17.04 -3.07
N TRP A 293 -7.56 -16.11 -2.51
CA TRP A 293 -7.99 -15.40 -1.30
C TRP A 293 -9.06 -14.35 -1.58
N GLY A 294 -9.10 -13.84 -2.79
CA GLY A 294 -10.04 -12.82 -3.20
C GLY A 294 -9.75 -12.34 -4.60
N GLY A 295 -10.34 -11.24 -4.94
CA GLY A 295 -10.13 -10.56 -6.19
C GLY A 295 -11.17 -9.50 -6.43
N ASP A 296 -11.02 -8.78 -7.53
CA ASP A 296 -11.98 -7.79 -8.00
C ASP A 296 -11.98 -7.79 -9.53
N ALA A 297 -13.13 -7.48 -10.11
CA ALA A 297 -13.29 -7.34 -11.55
C ALA A 297 -14.02 -6.04 -11.87
N ARG A 298 -13.46 -5.30 -12.80
CA ARG A 298 -13.99 -4.05 -13.36
C ARG A 298 -13.91 -4.11 -14.88
N PRO A 299 -14.66 -3.32 -15.61
CA PRO A 299 -14.59 -3.33 -17.09
C PRO A 299 -13.14 -3.21 -17.59
N GLY A 300 -12.68 -4.23 -18.31
CA GLY A 300 -11.33 -4.32 -18.85
C GLY A 300 -10.22 -4.66 -17.84
N HIS A 301 -10.50 -4.78 -16.55
CA HIS A 301 -9.51 -5.08 -15.51
C HIS A 301 -9.94 -6.25 -14.64
N ARG A 302 -9.00 -7.12 -14.26
CA ARG A 302 -9.20 -8.23 -13.35
C ARG A 302 -8.06 -8.32 -12.35
N LEU A 303 -8.38 -8.47 -11.08
CA LEU A 303 -7.44 -8.65 -9.98
C LEU A 303 -7.68 -10.01 -9.33
N LEU A 304 -6.66 -10.84 -9.21
CA LEU A 304 -6.72 -12.14 -8.54
C LEU A 304 -5.68 -12.17 -7.42
N LEU A 305 -6.14 -12.41 -6.20
CA LEU A 305 -5.29 -12.52 -5.00
C LEU A 305 -4.93 -13.97 -4.76
N LEU A 306 -3.64 -14.30 -4.83
CA LEU A 306 -3.11 -15.65 -4.69
C LEU A 306 -2.71 -15.94 -3.23
N PRO A 307 -2.76 -17.21 -2.80
CA PRO A 307 -2.41 -17.60 -1.43
C PRO A 307 -0.95 -17.38 -1.03
N ASP A 308 -0.07 -17.14 -1.98
CA ASP A 308 1.36 -16.89 -1.76
C ASP A 308 1.71 -15.42 -1.45
N GLY A 309 0.70 -14.55 -1.31
CA GLY A 309 0.91 -13.11 -1.08
C GLY A 309 1.24 -12.32 -2.34
N THR A 310 0.95 -12.89 -3.50
CA THR A 310 1.02 -12.18 -4.78
C THR A 310 -0.37 -11.87 -5.33
N ALA A 311 -0.47 -10.91 -6.24
CA ALA A 311 -1.68 -10.66 -7.00
C ALA A 311 -1.38 -10.55 -8.50
N ARG A 312 -2.27 -11.10 -9.31
CA ARG A 312 -2.25 -10.93 -10.76
C ARG A 312 -3.25 -9.85 -11.15
N TRP A 313 -2.75 -8.76 -11.68
CA TRP A 313 -3.57 -7.69 -12.25
C TRP A 313 -3.54 -7.78 -13.77
N VAL A 314 -4.65 -8.22 -14.34
CA VAL A 314 -4.86 -8.28 -15.79
C VAL A 314 -5.44 -6.95 -16.24
N GLN A 315 -4.78 -6.30 -17.18
CA GLN A 315 -5.13 -4.99 -17.73
C GLN A 315 -5.73 -5.14 -19.15
N PRO A 316 -6.33 -4.08 -19.70
CA PRO A 316 -6.80 -4.09 -21.07
C PRO A 316 -5.69 -4.52 -22.04
N GLY A 317 -6.03 -5.37 -23.04
CA GLY A 317 -5.06 -5.94 -23.96
C GLY A 317 -4.36 -7.21 -23.45
N SER A 318 -4.84 -7.80 -22.33
CA SER A 318 -4.30 -9.02 -21.72
C SER A 318 -2.89 -8.89 -21.15
N GLU A 319 -2.43 -7.67 -20.88
CA GLU A 319 -1.21 -7.44 -20.13
C GLU A 319 -1.41 -7.91 -18.68
N VAL A 320 -0.52 -8.78 -18.20
CA VAL A 320 -0.55 -9.30 -16.84
C VAL A 320 0.59 -8.70 -16.03
N ARG A 321 0.23 -7.94 -14.99
CA ARG A 321 1.18 -7.41 -14.01
C ARG A 321 1.13 -8.25 -12.74
N LEU A 322 2.29 -8.76 -12.31
CA LEU A 322 2.43 -9.45 -11.04
C LEU A 322 2.78 -8.43 -9.95
N LEU A 323 1.93 -8.33 -8.93
CA LEU A 323 2.14 -7.51 -7.73
C LEU A 323 2.63 -8.42 -6.61
N ARG A 324 3.63 -7.96 -5.86
CA ARG A 324 4.20 -8.67 -4.71
C ARG A 324 3.85 -7.98 -3.40
N ASP A 325 4.00 -8.68 -2.29
CA ASP A 325 3.71 -8.19 -0.94
C ASP A 325 2.28 -7.65 -0.80
N VAL A 326 1.33 -8.35 -1.44
CA VAL A 326 -0.09 -8.06 -1.37
C VAL A 326 -0.71 -8.94 -0.29
N GLY A 327 -1.39 -8.31 0.67
CA GLY A 327 -2.13 -9.03 1.70
C GLY A 327 -3.43 -9.65 1.18
N ALA A 328 -4.23 -10.17 2.11
CA ALA A 328 -5.48 -10.85 1.79
C ALA A 328 -6.60 -9.91 1.31
N ALA A 329 -6.43 -8.60 1.43
CA ALA A 329 -7.43 -7.61 1.05
C ALA A 329 -6.89 -6.68 -0.04
N ALA A 330 -7.52 -6.67 -1.21
CA ALA A 330 -7.25 -5.71 -2.25
C ALA A 330 -8.47 -5.52 -3.18
N ALA A 331 -8.53 -4.37 -3.84
CA ALA A 331 -9.57 -4.03 -4.82
C ALA A 331 -9.01 -3.16 -5.95
N LEU A 332 -9.66 -3.22 -7.10
CA LEU A 332 -9.45 -2.30 -8.21
C LEU A 332 -10.18 -0.98 -7.94
N VAL A 333 -9.46 0.11 -8.04
CA VAL A 333 -10.00 1.43 -7.70
C VAL A 333 -9.72 2.45 -8.80
N PRO A 334 -10.75 3.12 -9.31
CA PRO A 334 -10.55 4.28 -10.17
C PRO A 334 -10.05 5.43 -9.28
N TRP A 335 -8.81 5.84 -9.52
CA TRP A 335 -8.16 6.88 -8.72
C TRP A 335 -7.53 7.94 -9.62
N ARG A 336 -8.05 9.17 -9.56
CA ARG A 336 -7.59 10.31 -10.40
C ARG A 336 -7.52 9.99 -11.91
N GLY A 337 -8.53 9.30 -12.43
CA GLY A 337 -8.63 8.95 -13.85
C GLY A 337 -7.86 7.71 -14.30
N GLU A 338 -7.12 7.07 -13.39
CA GLU A 338 -6.40 5.81 -13.65
C GLU A 338 -6.98 4.68 -12.81
N MET A 339 -6.91 3.45 -13.34
CA MET A 339 -7.18 2.27 -12.53
C MET A 339 -5.95 1.95 -11.69
N ARG A 340 -6.13 1.78 -10.38
CA ARG A 340 -5.09 1.37 -9.42
C ARG A 340 -5.55 0.15 -8.63
N VAL A 341 -4.61 -0.51 -7.97
CA VAL A 341 -4.89 -1.57 -7.01
C VAL A 341 -4.65 -1.03 -5.61
N ALA A 342 -5.70 -0.94 -4.81
CA ALA A 342 -5.59 -0.69 -3.39
C ALA A 342 -5.39 -2.03 -2.67
N ALA A 343 -4.30 -2.20 -1.94
CA ALA A 343 -3.94 -3.47 -1.33
C ALA A 343 -3.42 -3.30 0.11
N SER A 344 -3.79 -4.24 0.99
CA SER A 344 -3.17 -4.40 2.30
C SER A 344 -1.76 -4.96 2.16
N SER A 345 -0.93 -4.85 3.20
CA SER A 345 0.41 -5.43 3.23
C SER A 345 0.38 -6.92 3.52
N ALA A 346 1.24 -7.71 2.87
CA ALA A 346 1.40 -9.14 3.17
C ALA A 346 2.03 -9.39 4.55
N ALA A 347 2.89 -8.48 4.99
CA ALA A 347 3.63 -8.57 6.25
C ALA A 347 3.01 -7.69 7.35
N ALA A 348 1.68 -7.65 7.44
CA ALA A 348 1.00 -6.85 8.45
C ALA A 348 1.36 -7.29 9.87
N ALA A 349 1.84 -6.34 10.67
CA ALA A 349 1.95 -6.54 12.11
C ALA A 349 0.54 -6.64 12.74
N PRO A 350 0.35 -7.38 13.83
CA PRO A 350 -0.97 -7.52 14.45
C PRO A 350 -1.62 -6.18 14.86
N ALA A 351 -0.80 -5.19 15.18
CA ALA A 351 -1.26 -3.89 15.67
C ALA A 351 -1.44 -2.82 14.58
N GLU A 352 -0.82 -2.99 13.42
CA GLU A 352 -0.83 -1.99 12.35
C GLU A 352 -0.66 -2.65 10.97
N ASP A 353 -1.46 -2.22 10.02
CA ASP A 353 -1.36 -2.61 8.61
C ASP A 353 -1.12 -1.37 7.74
N ARG A 354 -0.77 -1.58 6.47
CA ARG A 354 -0.62 -0.51 5.48
C ARG A 354 -1.51 -0.76 4.29
N LEU A 355 -2.26 0.26 3.93
CA LEU A 355 -2.88 0.33 2.61
C LEU A 355 -1.89 0.94 1.62
N ARG A 356 -1.73 0.33 0.46
CA ARG A 356 -0.90 0.79 -0.66
C ARG A 356 -1.78 1.00 -1.88
N LEU A 357 -1.57 2.09 -2.61
CA LEU A 357 -2.19 2.32 -3.92
C LEU A 357 -1.16 2.04 -5.02
N LEU A 358 -1.22 0.84 -5.55
CA LEU A 358 -0.32 0.35 -6.60
C LEU A 358 -0.85 0.81 -7.98
N GLY A 359 -0.01 1.46 -8.76
CA GLY A 359 -0.34 1.97 -10.09
C GLY A 359 0.67 1.55 -11.15
N THR A 360 0.60 2.13 -12.33
CA THR A 360 1.57 1.95 -13.41
C THR A 360 2.81 2.84 -13.23
N GLY A 361 2.70 3.92 -12.48
CA GLY A 361 3.78 4.86 -12.19
C GLY A 361 4.65 4.46 -10.99
N PRO A 362 5.74 5.19 -10.75
CA PRO A 362 6.66 4.92 -9.64
C PRO A 362 6.09 5.32 -8.27
N GLU A 363 5.01 6.10 -8.24
CA GLU A 363 4.41 6.56 -6.99
C GLU A 363 3.46 5.52 -6.42
N GLU A 364 3.76 5.04 -5.23
CA GLU A 364 2.92 4.12 -4.46
C GLU A 364 2.49 4.80 -3.15
N PRO A 365 1.42 5.62 -3.17
CA PRO A 365 0.91 6.24 -1.95
C PRO A 365 0.52 5.20 -0.92
N THR A 366 0.87 5.44 0.33
CA THR A 366 0.58 4.53 1.44
C THR A 366 -0.03 5.26 2.61
N VAL A 367 -0.87 4.57 3.38
CA VAL A 367 -1.37 5.04 4.66
C VAL A 367 -1.29 3.92 5.70
N ALA A 368 -0.79 4.24 6.88
CA ALA A 368 -0.80 3.34 8.03
C ALA A 368 -2.20 3.29 8.64
N VAL A 369 -2.66 2.11 8.97
CA VAL A 369 -3.99 1.86 9.52
C VAL A 369 -3.85 1.04 10.81
N PRO A 370 -4.32 1.55 11.96
CA PRO A 370 -4.26 0.79 13.21
C PRO A 370 -5.19 -0.43 13.13
N GLY A 371 -4.64 -1.62 13.33
CA GLY A 371 -5.30 -2.91 13.15
C GLY A 371 -4.94 -3.59 11.83
N ARG A 372 -5.67 -4.63 11.47
CA ARG A 372 -5.43 -5.43 10.26
C ARG A 372 -6.51 -5.19 9.22
N ILE A 373 -6.14 -4.82 8.02
CA ILE A 373 -7.07 -4.63 6.90
C ILE A 373 -7.56 -6.01 6.44
N LEU A 374 -8.86 -6.26 6.58
CA LEU A 374 -9.51 -7.50 6.14
C LEU A 374 -10.22 -7.35 4.81
N GLN A 375 -10.70 -6.13 4.50
CA GLN A 375 -11.47 -5.84 3.31
C GLN A 375 -11.09 -4.46 2.75
N VAL A 376 -11.07 -4.37 1.43
CA VAL A 376 -10.92 -3.13 0.68
C VAL A 376 -12.03 -3.06 -0.34
N CYS A 377 -12.71 -1.93 -0.42
CA CYS A 377 -13.76 -1.68 -1.41
C CYS A 377 -13.54 -0.32 -2.07
N ALA A 378 -13.71 -0.27 -3.38
CA ALA A 378 -13.67 0.98 -4.13
C ALA A 378 -14.96 1.75 -3.97
N GLY A 379 -14.83 3.06 -3.83
CA GLY A 379 -15.95 3.97 -3.58
C GLY A 379 -16.17 4.18 -2.09
N ALA A 380 -16.56 5.37 -1.74
CA ALA A 380 -17.08 5.74 -0.44
C ALA A 380 -18.02 6.92 -0.64
N PRO A 381 -18.96 7.13 0.27
CA PRO A 381 -19.83 8.31 0.21
C PRO A 381 -19.02 9.61 0.28
N GLY A 382 -19.45 10.62 -0.49
CA GLY A 382 -18.84 11.95 -0.51
C GLY A 382 -18.06 12.26 -1.80
N PRO A 383 -17.60 13.50 -1.94
CA PRO A 383 -16.94 13.95 -3.17
C PRO A 383 -15.53 13.38 -3.32
N GLY A 384 -15.16 13.04 -4.56
CA GLY A 384 -13.83 12.60 -4.95
C GLY A 384 -13.58 11.10 -4.79
N PRO A 385 -12.41 10.64 -5.26
CA PRO A 385 -12.03 9.24 -5.15
C PRO A 385 -11.81 8.86 -3.69
N ALA A 386 -12.46 7.81 -3.25
CA ALA A 386 -12.37 7.29 -1.90
C ALA A 386 -12.44 5.76 -1.86
N LEU A 387 -11.95 5.19 -0.77
CA LEU A 387 -11.94 3.76 -0.49
C LEU A 387 -12.57 3.50 0.87
N LEU A 388 -13.15 2.32 1.01
CA LEU A 388 -13.57 1.78 2.30
C LEU A 388 -12.65 0.64 2.72
N LEU A 389 -12.28 0.64 3.98
CA LEU A 389 -11.50 -0.42 4.62
C LEU A 389 -12.30 -1.04 5.75
N GLY A 390 -12.40 -2.36 5.76
CA GLY A 390 -12.79 -3.13 6.94
C GLY A 390 -11.53 -3.52 7.71
N VAL A 391 -11.34 -2.94 8.89
CA VAL A 391 -10.14 -3.11 9.71
C VAL A 391 -10.48 -3.90 10.96
N TRP A 392 -9.81 -5.01 11.19
CA TRP A 392 -9.91 -5.77 12.43
C TRP A 392 -9.08 -5.10 13.52
N THR A 393 -9.71 -4.81 14.65
CA THR A 393 -9.12 -4.10 15.78
C THR A 393 -8.70 -5.07 16.90
N ALA A 394 -7.83 -4.61 17.77
CA ALA A 394 -7.25 -5.43 18.85
C ALA A 394 -8.29 -5.92 19.88
N ASP A 395 -9.43 -5.25 19.99
CA ASP A 395 -10.58 -5.65 20.84
C ASP A 395 -11.43 -6.77 20.25
N GLY A 396 -11.08 -7.28 19.07
CA GLY A 396 -11.77 -8.38 18.39
C GLY A 396 -12.92 -7.98 17.50
N GLY A 397 -13.29 -6.70 17.47
CA GLY A 397 -14.27 -6.11 16.56
C GLY A 397 -13.66 -5.70 15.22
N SER A 398 -14.44 -4.93 14.46
CA SER A 398 -13.96 -4.28 13.22
C SER A 398 -14.35 -2.81 13.19
N GLU A 399 -13.50 -2.02 12.56
CA GLU A 399 -13.75 -0.62 12.26
C GLU A 399 -13.82 -0.44 10.74
N LEU A 400 -14.87 0.25 10.29
CA LEU A 400 -14.97 0.73 8.92
C LEU A 400 -14.24 2.07 8.84
N ARG A 401 -13.33 2.21 7.88
CA ARG A 401 -12.59 3.45 7.64
C ARG A 401 -12.76 3.92 6.21
N VAL A 402 -12.83 5.24 6.04
CA VAL A 402 -12.80 5.88 4.72
C VAL A 402 -11.40 6.40 4.47
N VAL A 403 -10.82 6.04 3.33
CA VAL A 403 -9.54 6.57 2.87
C VAL A 403 -9.79 7.56 1.74
N ARG A 404 -9.24 8.74 1.87
CA ARG A 404 -9.30 9.80 0.85
C ARG A 404 -7.89 10.33 0.57
N GLY A 405 -7.70 10.83 -0.65
CA GLY A 405 -6.54 11.66 -0.92
C GLY A 405 -6.74 13.03 -0.28
N ALA A 406 -5.75 13.49 0.47
CA ALA A 406 -5.73 14.89 0.88
C ALA A 406 -5.62 15.78 -0.38
N PRO A 407 -6.29 16.93 -0.39
CA PRO A 407 -6.28 17.87 -1.50
C PRO A 407 -4.90 18.43 -1.81
#